data_7413309546e2a3d20737fff20d25f789
#
_entry.id   7413309546e2a3d20737fff20d25f789
#
_cell.length_a   1.000
_cell.length_b   1.000
_cell.length_c   1.000
_cell.angle_alpha   90.00
_cell.angle_beta   90.00
_cell.angle_gamma   90.00
#
_symmetry.space_group_name_H-M   'P 1'
#
loop_
_entity.id
_entity.type
_entity.pdbx_description
1 polymer ?
#
loop_
_entity_poly.entity_id
_entity_poly.type
_entity_poly.pdbx_seq_one_letter_code
_entity_poly.pdbx_strand_id
1 'polypeptide(L)'
;MNSVLPVIAAVAAYLIGSLSFAVIVSSLMGLNDPRTYGSGNPGATNVLRSGSKAAAALTLLLDAFKGLVPVLLAKYFGPDFGLHEGTLALVAIAAFLGHLFPVFFKFKGGKGVATALGVLLGISGWLGLFVLLTWLFVAFTTRYSSLSALIAAVLAPAYYIMFGGSLWVYEKPLLAAVVAMSALLLWRHAGNISRLLKGQESKIGSKKDKAATQPAAKQKNKR
;
A
#
# COMPACT_ATOMS: atom_id res chain seq x y z
N MET A 1 2.41 -24.36 -23.96
CA MET A 1 1.99 -23.37 -22.94
C MET A 1 2.58 -22.03 -23.32
N ASN A 2 1.73 -21.01 -23.51
CA ASN A 2 2.22 -19.68 -23.91
C ASN A 2 2.96 -19.03 -22.73
N SER A 3 4.30 -19.13 -22.69
CA SER A 3 5.17 -18.51 -21.69
C SER A 3 5.05 -16.97 -21.61
N VAL A 4 4.34 -16.37 -22.56
CA VAL A 4 4.12 -14.91 -22.67
C VAL A 4 2.99 -14.43 -21.75
N LEU A 5 1.93 -15.23 -21.54
CA LEU A 5 0.77 -14.79 -20.74
C LEU A 5 1.10 -14.43 -19.28
N PRO A 6 1.93 -15.20 -18.53
CA PRO A 6 2.36 -14.80 -17.19
C PRO A 6 3.06 -13.44 -17.16
N VAL A 7 3.88 -13.15 -18.18
CA VAL A 7 4.59 -11.87 -18.31
C VAL A 7 3.60 -10.73 -18.59
N ILE A 8 2.65 -10.94 -19.50
CA ILE A 8 1.60 -9.95 -19.80
C ILE A 8 0.79 -9.63 -18.53
N ALA A 9 0.36 -10.67 -17.80
CA ALA A 9 -0.40 -10.49 -16.57
C ALA A 9 0.39 -9.70 -15.52
N ALA A 10 1.67 -10.01 -15.32
CA ALA A 10 2.55 -9.29 -14.40
C ALA A 10 2.76 -7.82 -14.83
N VAL A 11 3.00 -7.57 -16.12
CA VAL A 11 3.15 -6.20 -16.65
C VAL A 11 1.86 -5.40 -16.47
N ALA A 12 0.71 -5.98 -16.79
CA ALA A 12 -0.59 -5.32 -16.60
C ALA A 12 -0.81 -4.99 -15.11
N ALA A 13 -0.53 -5.93 -14.20
CA ALA A 13 -0.63 -5.70 -12.76
C ALA A 13 0.32 -4.60 -12.27
N TYR A 14 1.56 -4.55 -12.79
CA TYR A 14 2.50 -3.48 -12.48
C TYR A 14 2.00 -2.11 -12.97
N LEU A 15 1.46 -2.02 -14.16
CA LEU A 15 0.93 -0.77 -14.72
C LEU A 15 -0.28 -0.29 -13.90
N ILE A 16 -1.21 -1.18 -13.52
CA ILE A 16 -2.34 -0.86 -12.63
C ILE A 16 -1.80 -0.41 -11.26
N GLY A 17 -0.84 -1.12 -10.69
CA GLY A 17 -0.16 -0.76 -9.45
C GLY A 17 0.53 0.60 -9.51
N SER A 18 1.01 1.00 -10.68
CA SER A 18 1.72 2.27 -10.93
C SER A 18 0.82 3.51 -10.91
N LEU A 19 -0.51 3.36 -10.83
CA LEU A 19 -1.42 4.49 -10.63
C LEU A 19 -1.25 5.03 -9.20
N SER A 20 -0.73 6.26 -9.06
CA SER A 20 -0.56 6.92 -7.76
C SER A 20 -1.84 7.64 -7.37
N PHE A 21 -2.77 6.91 -6.75
CA PHE A 21 -4.06 7.49 -6.38
C PHE A 21 -3.97 8.63 -5.38
N ALA A 22 -2.94 8.66 -4.55
CA ALA A 22 -2.69 9.83 -3.69
C ALA A 22 -2.50 11.13 -4.50
N VAL A 23 -1.76 11.06 -5.62
CA VAL A 23 -1.54 12.20 -6.51
C VAL A 23 -2.78 12.49 -7.35
N ILE A 24 -3.37 11.45 -7.94
CA ILE A 24 -4.55 11.58 -8.82
C ILE A 24 -5.74 12.18 -8.04
N VAL A 25 -6.09 11.60 -6.88
CA VAL A 25 -7.21 12.08 -6.05
C VAL A 25 -6.94 13.49 -5.53
N SER A 26 -5.73 13.78 -5.07
CA SER A 26 -5.38 15.14 -4.63
C SER A 26 -5.56 16.16 -5.76
N SER A 27 -5.09 15.84 -6.96
CA SER A 27 -5.25 16.73 -8.13
C SER A 27 -6.72 16.93 -8.50
N LEU A 28 -7.52 15.85 -8.59
CA LEU A 28 -8.95 15.94 -8.92
C LEU A 28 -9.77 16.70 -7.89
N MET A 29 -9.36 16.68 -6.62
CA MET A 29 -10.03 17.39 -5.53
C MET A 29 -9.42 18.78 -5.25
N GLY A 30 -8.56 19.31 -6.11
CA GLY A 30 -7.96 20.65 -5.96
C GLY A 30 -7.01 20.78 -4.76
N LEU A 31 -6.44 19.67 -4.28
CA LEU A 31 -5.49 19.66 -3.17
C LEU A 31 -4.05 19.74 -3.69
N ASN A 32 -3.14 20.19 -2.83
CA ASN A 32 -1.71 20.18 -3.13
C ASN A 32 -1.19 18.75 -3.34
N ASP A 33 -0.15 18.62 -4.17
CA ASP A 33 0.52 17.33 -4.39
C ASP A 33 1.06 16.75 -3.08
N PRO A 34 0.68 15.55 -2.67
CA PRO A 34 1.12 14.94 -1.41
C PRO A 34 2.63 14.70 -1.32
N ARG A 35 3.35 14.80 -2.43
CA ARG A 35 4.81 14.69 -2.46
C ARG A 35 5.50 15.99 -2.02
N THR A 36 4.79 17.11 -1.92
CA THR A 36 5.33 18.44 -1.60
C THR A 36 5.14 18.85 -0.14
N TYR A 37 4.38 18.09 0.66
CA TYR A 37 4.13 18.42 2.06
C TYR A 37 4.19 17.20 2.99
N GLY A 38 4.19 17.47 4.29
CA GLY A 38 4.15 16.45 5.34
C GLY A 38 5.35 15.50 5.28
N SER A 39 5.09 14.22 5.04
CA SER A 39 6.15 13.21 4.90
C SER A 39 6.71 13.09 3.48
N GLY A 40 6.15 13.81 2.52
CA GLY A 40 6.47 13.66 1.09
C GLY A 40 6.05 12.31 0.49
N ASN A 41 5.42 11.44 1.25
CA ASN A 41 5.01 10.12 0.79
C ASN A 41 3.62 10.17 0.13
N PRO A 42 3.45 9.71 -1.13
CA PRO A 42 2.15 9.66 -1.78
C PRO A 42 1.31 8.49 -1.26
N GLY A 43 0.58 8.71 -0.17
CA GLY A 43 -0.30 7.73 0.44
C GLY A 43 -1.35 8.37 1.35
N ALA A 44 -2.42 7.63 1.68
CA ALA A 44 -3.61 8.11 2.37
C ALA A 44 -3.31 8.85 3.68
N THR A 45 -2.38 8.37 4.50
CA THR A 45 -2.00 9.03 5.78
C THR A 45 -1.40 10.42 5.54
N ASN A 46 -0.65 10.61 4.44
CA ASN A 46 -0.11 11.93 4.11
C ASN A 46 -1.19 12.83 3.47
N VAL A 47 -2.06 12.25 2.63
CA VAL A 47 -3.23 12.98 2.09
C VAL A 47 -4.15 13.46 3.20
N LEU A 48 -4.33 12.68 4.27
CA LEU A 48 -5.12 13.11 5.45
C LEU A 48 -4.59 14.41 6.08
N ARG A 49 -3.30 14.68 5.96
CA ARG A 49 -2.68 15.92 6.45
C ARG A 49 -3.13 17.17 5.68
N SER A 50 -3.64 17.03 4.45
CA SER A 50 -4.28 18.15 3.74
C SER A 50 -5.56 18.64 4.43
N GLY A 51 -6.09 17.89 5.42
CA GLY A 51 -7.36 18.17 6.07
C GLY A 51 -8.56 17.46 5.42
N SER A 52 -8.42 16.92 4.20
CA SER A 52 -9.49 16.25 3.49
C SER A 52 -9.55 14.77 3.88
N LYS A 53 -10.52 14.42 4.73
CA LYS A 53 -10.79 13.02 5.10
C LYS A 53 -11.31 12.22 3.90
N ALA A 54 -12.12 12.83 3.04
CA ALA A 54 -12.67 12.19 1.85
C ALA A 54 -11.55 11.81 0.86
N ALA A 55 -10.62 12.72 0.58
CA ALA A 55 -9.46 12.43 -0.28
C ALA A 55 -8.59 11.31 0.29
N ALA A 56 -8.36 11.32 1.61
CA ALA A 56 -7.59 10.26 2.27
C ALA A 56 -8.28 8.90 2.20
N ALA A 57 -9.59 8.84 2.45
CA ALA A 57 -10.37 7.61 2.36
C ALA A 57 -10.40 7.07 0.93
N LEU A 58 -10.66 7.94 -0.06
CA LEU A 58 -10.66 7.56 -1.47
C LEU A 58 -9.28 7.06 -1.93
N THR A 59 -8.21 7.74 -1.52
CA THR A 59 -6.83 7.27 -1.78
C THR A 59 -6.59 5.89 -1.18
N LEU A 60 -6.98 5.67 0.08
CA LEU A 60 -6.82 4.38 0.76
C LEU A 60 -7.53 3.25 0.01
N LEU A 61 -8.79 3.48 -0.35
CA LEU A 61 -9.61 2.49 -1.06
C LEU A 61 -9.04 2.18 -2.45
N LEU A 62 -8.73 3.19 -3.24
CA LEU A 62 -8.22 3.00 -4.60
C LEU A 62 -6.81 2.37 -4.60
N ASP A 63 -5.95 2.71 -3.64
CA ASP A 63 -4.64 2.06 -3.47
C ASP A 63 -4.79 0.60 -3.01
N ALA A 64 -5.83 0.25 -2.25
CA ALA A 64 -6.15 -1.14 -1.93
C ALA A 64 -6.73 -1.88 -3.16
N PHE A 65 -7.67 -1.27 -3.87
CA PHE A 65 -8.29 -1.87 -5.06
C PHE A 65 -7.30 -2.16 -6.18
N LYS A 66 -6.30 -1.29 -6.42
CA LYS A 66 -5.28 -1.56 -7.44
C LYS A 66 -4.37 -2.76 -7.13
N GLY A 67 -4.28 -3.16 -5.83
CA GLY A 67 -3.64 -4.40 -5.42
C GLY A 67 -4.58 -5.60 -5.49
N LEU A 68 -5.84 -5.42 -5.08
CA LEU A 68 -6.85 -6.46 -5.01
C LEU A 68 -7.28 -6.95 -6.40
N VAL A 69 -7.64 -6.01 -7.28
CA VAL A 69 -8.26 -6.34 -8.58
C VAL A 69 -7.36 -7.20 -9.47
N PRO A 70 -6.07 -6.88 -9.72
CA PRO A 70 -5.22 -7.73 -10.52
C PRO A 70 -5.07 -9.14 -9.97
N VAL A 71 -4.97 -9.27 -8.64
CA VAL A 71 -4.85 -10.58 -7.97
C VAL A 71 -6.13 -11.40 -8.10
N LEU A 72 -7.31 -10.79 -7.92
CA LEU A 72 -8.58 -11.48 -8.13
C LEU A 72 -8.77 -11.91 -9.59
N LEU A 73 -8.44 -11.04 -10.55
CA LEU A 73 -8.51 -11.39 -11.96
C LEU A 73 -7.60 -12.58 -12.29
N ALA A 74 -6.35 -12.57 -11.83
CA ALA A 74 -5.42 -13.67 -12.03
C ALA A 74 -5.88 -14.95 -11.32
N LYS A 75 -6.46 -14.85 -10.12
CA LYS A 75 -6.93 -15.98 -9.33
C LYS A 75 -8.14 -16.69 -9.95
N TYR A 76 -9.14 -15.92 -10.40
CA TYR A 76 -10.40 -16.50 -10.87
C TYR A 76 -10.41 -16.82 -12.35
N PHE A 77 -9.77 -16.01 -13.19
CA PHE A 77 -9.74 -16.21 -14.63
C PHE A 77 -8.42 -16.81 -15.14
N GLY A 78 -7.35 -16.75 -14.36
CA GLY A 78 -6.05 -17.29 -14.75
C GLY A 78 -6.06 -18.77 -15.11
N PRO A 79 -6.75 -19.66 -14.36
CA PRO A 79 -6.81 -21.08 -14.66
C PRO A 79 -7.33 -21.40 -16.07
N ASP A 80 -8.31 -20.63 -16.58
CA ASP A 80 -8.87 -20.81 -17.94
C ASP A 80 -7.82 -20.56 -19.03
N PHE A 81 -6.75 -19.82 -18.69
CA PHE A 81 -5.62 -19.52 -19.57
C PHE A 81 -4.35 -20.28 -19.22
N GLY A 82 -4.43 -21.28 -18.35
CA GLY A 82 -3.27 -22.07 -17.89
C GLY A 82 -2.31 -21.29 -16.99
N LEU A 83 -2.78 -20.24 -16.33
CA LEU A 83 -2.01 -19.48 -15.36
C LEU A 83 -2.24 -20.06 -13.95
N HIS A 84 -1.16 -20.41 -13.28
CA HIS A 84 -1.17 -21.07 -11.97
C HIS A 84 -0.62 -20.16 -10.87
N GLU A 85 -0.42 -20.70 -9.68
CA GLU A 85 -0.01 -20.00 -8.46
C GLU A 85 1.31 -19.22 -8.59
N GLY A 86 2.23 -19.69 -9.44
CA GLY A 86 3.45 -18.95 -9.76
C GLY A 86 3.15 -17.62 -10.48
N THR A 87 2.19 -17.61 -11.40
CA THR A 87 1.74 -16.38 -12.07
C THR A 87 0.98 -15.49 -11.09
N LEU A 88 0.15 -16.06 -10.22
CA LEU A 88 -0.56 -15.30 -9.20
C LEU A 88 0.43 -14.58 -8.27
N ALA A 89 1.51 -15.25 -7.87
CA ALA A 89 2.59 -14.66 -7.09
C ALA A 89 3.30 -13.51 -7.82
N LEU A 90 3.57 -13.68 -9.12
CA LEU A 90 4.15 -12.62 -9.96
C LEU A 90 3.23 -11.40 -10.07
N VAL A 91 1.94 -11.60 -10.29
CA VAL A 91 0.92 -10.54 -10.35
C VAL A 91 0.85 -9.80 -9.01
N ALA A 92 0.87 -10.53 -7.89
CA ALA A 92 0.84 -9.97 -6.54
C ALA A 92 2.04 -9.02 -6.29
N ILE A 93 3.25 -9.51 -6.58
CA ILE A 93 4.48 -8.71 -6.45
C ILE A 93 4.46 -7.53 -7.43
N ALA A 94 4.06 -7.74 -8.68
CA ALA A 94 4.06 -6.71 -9.72
C ALA A 94 3.13 -5.54 -9.37
N ALA A 95 1.89 -5.80 -8.92
CA ALA A 95 0.96 -4.77 -8.46
C ALA A 95 1.54 -3.98 -7.28
N PHE A 96 2.18 -4.65 -6.34
CA PHE A 96 2.83 -4.01 -5.19
C PHE A 96 4.05 -3.17 -5.62
N LEU A 97 4.94 -3.68 -6.47
CA LEU A 97 6.08 -2.95 -7.01
C LEU A 97 5.66 -1.73 -7.82
N GLY A 98 4.54 -1.81 -8.56
CA GLY A 98 3.95 -0.66 -9.25
C GLY A 98 3.64 0.49 -8.30
N HIS A 99 3.12 0.21 -7.09
CA HIS A 99 2.90 1.25 -6.08
C HIS A 99 4.22 1.82 -5.52
N LEU A 100 5.25 0.99 -5.32
CA LEU A 100 6.53 1.43 -4.78
C LEU A 100 7.35 2.23 -5.79
N PHE A 101 7.30 1.82 -7.04
CA PHE A 101 8.10 2.34 -8.16
C PHE A 101 7.22 2.64 -9.38
N PRO A 102 6.27 3.59 -9.27
CA PRO A 102 5.27 3.83 -10.32
C PRO A 102 5.90 4.44 -11.57
N VAL A 103 5.80 3.75 -12.70
CA VAL A 103 6.38 4.21 -13.99
C VAL A 103 5.82 5.57 -14.40
N PHE A 104 4.53 5.83 -14.18
CA PHE A 104 3.87 7.08 -14.56
C PHE A 104 4.29 8.28 -13.68
N PHE A 105 4.98 8.03 -12.57
CA PHE A 105 5.36 9.06 -11.59
C PHE A 105 6.87 9.08 -11.33
N LYS A 106 7.66 8.82 -12.38
CA LYS A 106 9.13 8.83 -12.35
C LYS A 106 9.70 7.91 -11.25
N PHE A 107 9.06 6.76 -11.05
CA PHE A 107 9.41 5.75 -10.05
C PHE A 107 9.42 6.25 -8.58
N LYS A 108 8.80 7.39 -8.30
CA LYS A 108 8.68 7.97 -6.95
C LYS A 108 7.32 7.62 -6.35
N GLY A 109 7.23 6.45 -5.73
CA GLY A 109 6.00 5.90 -5.18
C GLY A 109 5.91 5.95 -3.66
N GLY A 110 4.86 5.30 -3.15
CA GLY A 110 4.54 5.21 -1.74
C GLY A 110 5.26 4.07 -1.01
N LYS A 111 4.68 3.64 0.11
CA LYS A 111 5.20 2.53 0.95
C LYS A 111 4.47 1.22 0.75
N GLY A 112 3.32 1.23 0.09
CA GLY A 112 2.61 0.05 -0.34
C GLY A 112 1.64 -0.57 0.67
N VAL A 113 1.38 0.06 1.83
CA VAL A 113 0.56 -0.57 2.90
C VAL A 113 -0.84 -0.93 2.43
N ALA A 114 -1.58 0.01 1.82
CA ALA A 114 -2.93 -0.25 1.32
C ALA A 114 -2.92 -1.23 0.14
N THR A 115 -1.95 -1.11 -0.76
CA THR A 115 -1.81 -2.01 -1.91
C THR A 115 -1.45 -3.43 -1.46
N ALA A 116 -0.55 -3.57 -0.47
CA ALA A 116 -0.26 -4.88 0.15
C ALA A 116 -1.51 -5.49 0.78
N LEU A 117 -2.30 -4.71 1.52
CA LEU A 117 -3.57 -5.19 2.07
C LEU A 117 -4.50 -5.68 0.96
N GLY A 118 -4.64 -4.92 -0.13
CA GLY A 118 -5.45 -5.34 -1.29
C GLY A 118 -4.96 -6.64 -1.91
N VAL A 119 -3.65 -6.79 -2.11
CA VAL A 119 -3.03 -8.03 -2.61
C VAL A 119 -3.33 -9.20 -1.67
N LEU A 120 -3.14 -9.02 -0.36
CA LEU A 120 -3.37 -10.09 0.64
C LEU A 120 -4.86 -10.50 0.70
N LEU A 121 -5.79 -9.53 0.59
CA LEU A 121 -7.23 -9.81 0.45
C LEU A 121 -7.54 -10.61 -0.82
N GLY A 122 -6.85 -10.33 -1.92
CA GLY A 122 -6.99 -11.07 -3.17
C GLY A 122 -6.46 -12.51 -3.08
N ILE A 123 -5.32 -12.71 -2.42
CA ILE A 123 -4.76 -14.05 -2.16
C ILE A 123 -5.74 -14.85 -1.29
N SER A 124 -6.11 -14.31 -0.13
CA SER A 124 -7.13 -14.86 0.76
C SER A 124 -7.82 -13.75 1.54
N GLY A 125 -9.15 -13.74 1.53
CA GLY A 125 -9.95 -12.79 2.32
C GLY A 125 -9.62 -12.86 3.81
N TRP A 126 -9.40 -14.07 4.35
CA TRP A 126 -9.00 -14.27 5.74
C TRP A 126 -7.61 -13.69 6.05
N LEU A 127 -6.63 -13.92 5.17
CA LEU A 127 -5.29 -13.37 5.34
C LEU A 127 -5.32 -11.83 5.39
N GLY A 128 -6.00 -11.21 4.42
CA GLY A 128 -6.17 -9.78 4.39
C GLY A 128 -6.93 -9.25 5.62
N LEU A 129 -7.96 -9.98 6.09
CA LEU A 129 -8.70 -9.62 7.30
C LEU A 129 -7.81 -9.65 8.54
N PHE A 130 -7.01 -10.69 8.77
CA PHE A 130 -6.11 -10.77 9.93
C PHE A 130 -5.08 -9.64 9.91
N VAL A 131 -4.51 -9.34 8.74
CA VAL A 131 -3.56 -8.23 8.58
C VAL A 131 -4.23 -6.87 8.82
N LEU A 132 -5.45 -6.68 8.31
CA LEU A 132 -6.24 -5.47 8.56
C LEU A 132 -6.56 -5.29 10.06
N LEU A 133 -7.05 -6.34 10.71
CA LEU A 133 -7.38 -6.30 12.13
C LEU A 133 -6.12 -6.01 12.99
N THR A 134 -4.99 -6.61 12.64
CA THR A 134 -3.70 -6.30 13.28
C THR A 134 -3.36 -4.83 13.11
N TRP A 135 -3.46 -4.30 11.89
CA TRP A 135 -3.15 -2.90 11.61
C TRP A 135 -4.07 -1.97 12.41
N LEU A 136 -5.38 -2.24 12.42
CA LEU A 136 -6.38 -1.45 13.16
C LEU A 136 -6.13 -1.49 14.67
N PHE A 137 -5.87 -2.68 15.24
CA PHE A 137 -5.59 -2.83 16.66
C PHE A 137 -4.39 -2.01 17.09
N VAL A 138 -3.26 -2.12 16.37
CA VAL A 138 -2.05 -1.35 16.68
C VAL A 138 -2.26 0.14 16.44
N ALA A 139 -3.00 0.54 15.37
CA ALA A 139 -3.30 1.94 15.10
C ALA A 139 -4.17 2.56 16.19
N PHE A 140 -5.16 1.82 16.69
CA PHE A 140 -6.06 2.28 17.75
C PHE A 140 -5.32 2.44 19.07
N THR A 141 -4.49 1.47 19.46
CA THR A 141 -3.79 1.46 20.74
C THR A 141 -2.63 2.45 20.79
N THR A 142 -1.82 2.54 19.71
CA THR A 142 -0.59 3.32 19.69
C THR A 142 -0.71 4.67 19.00
N ARG A 143 -1.66 4.81 18.08
CA ARG A 143 -1.84 5.95 17.18
C ARG A 143 -0.69 6.16 16.19
N TYR A 144 0.19 5.19 15.99
CA TYR A 144 1.26 5.25 14.99
C TYR A 144 0.91 4.39 13.77
N SER A 145 0.52 5.03 12.64
CA SER A 145 0.24 4.34 11.38
C SER A 145 1.44 3.53 10.86
N SER A 146 2.65 4.05 11.06
CA SER A 146 3.88 3.36 10.65
C SER A 146 4.16 2.10 11.47
N LEU A 147 3.98 2.16 12.81
CA LEU A 147 4.14 1.00 13.67
C LEU A 147 3.12 -0.09 13.33
N SER A 148 1.87 0.32 13.08
CA SER A 148 0.81 -0.59 12.64
C SER A 148 1.19 -1.33 11.35
N ALA A 149 1.74 -0.60 10.38
CA ALA A 149 2.18 -1.18 9.10
C ALA A 149 3.37 -2.14 9.28
N LEU A 150 4.32 -1.82 10.15
CA LEU A 150 5.48 -2.66 10.44
C LEU A 150 5.07 -3.98 11.11
N ILE A 151 4.21 -3.91 12.14
CA ILE A 151 3.74 -5.12 12.84
C ILE A 151 2.89 -5.98 11.90
N ALA A 152 1.96 -5.37 11.16
CA ALA A 152 1.13 -6.07 10.18
C ALA A 152 1.97 -6.75 9.09
N ALA A 153 3.04 -6.10 8.60
CA ALA A 153 3.94 -6.67 7.60
C ALA A 153 4.74 -7.86 8.13
N VAL A 154 5.21 -7.82 9.39
CA VAL A 154 5.92 -8.94 10.01
C VAL A 154 4.98 -10.13 10.24
N LEU A 155 3.73 -9.87 10.65
CA LEU A 155 2.76 -10.93 10.93
C LEU A 155 2.12 -11.52 9.67
N ALA A 156 2.11 -10.82 8.53
CA ALA A 156 1.50 -11.34 7.30
C ALA A 156 2.07 -12.70 6.85
N PRO A 157 3.40 -12.91 6.72
CA PRO A 157 3.93 -14.23 6.39
C PRO A 157 3.72 -15.27 7.51
N ALA A 158 3.72 -14.86 8.77
CA ALA A 158 3.43 -15.75 9.90
C ALA A 158 1.98 -16.26 9.83
N TYR A 159 1.00 -15.40 9.58
CA TYR A 159 -0.39 -15.80 9.36
C TYR A 159 -0.52 -16.72 8.14
N TYR A 160 0.20 -16.39 7.02
CA TYR A 160 0.14 -17.21 5.82
C TYR A 160 0.57 -18.66 6.09
N ILE A 161 1.63 -18.85 6.87
CA ILE A 161 2.13 -20.18 7.26
C ILE A 161 1.20 -20.84 8.28
N MET A 162 0.79 -20.12 9.32
CA MET A 162 0.04 -20.67 10.46
C MET A 162 -1.32 -21.21 10.06
N PHE A 163 -2.02 -20.56 9.15
CA PHE A 163 -3.38 -20.91 8.72
C PHE A 163 -3.44 -21.51 7.32
N GLY A 164 -2.28 -21.69 6.66
CA GLY A 164 -2.17 -22.41 5.38
C GLY A 164 -2.56 -23.88 5.56
N GLY A 165 -3.37 -24.37 4.62
CA GLY A 165 -3.96 -25.73 4.68
C GLY A 165 -5.25 -25.82 5.49
N SER A 166 -5.57 -24.82 6.34
CA SER A 166 -6.84 -24.79 7.10
C SER A 166 -7.83 -23.74 6.59
N LEU A 167 -7.39 -22.51 6.36
CA LEU A 167 -8.25 -21.40 5.88
C LEU A 167 -8.01 -21.03 4.41
N TRP A 168 -6.88 -21.43 3.85
CA TRP A 168 -6.53 -21.27 2.42
C TRP A 168 -5.54 -22.32 1.98
N VAL A 169 -5.45 -22.53 0.67
CA VAL A 169 -4.44 -23.43 0.09
C VAL A 169 -3.06 -22.82 0.29
N TYR A 170 -2.14 -23.61 0.85
CA TYR A 170 -0.76 -23.20 1.05
C TYR A 170 0.05 -23.40 -0.23
N GLU A 171 0.58 -22.32 -0.78
CA GLU A 171 1.38 -22.30 -1.99
C GLU A 171 2.73 -21.62 -1.74
N LYS A 172 3.83 -22.34 -2.01
CA LYS A 172 5.19 -21.81 -1.81
C LYS A 172 5.48 -20.51 -2.59
N PRO A 173 5.04 -20.37 -3.87
CA PRO A 173 5.23 -19.11 -4.61
C PRO A 173 4.54 -17.92 -3.95
N LEU A 174 3.33 -18.14 -3.41
CA LEU A 174 2.59 -17.07 -2.72
C LEU A 174 3.25 -16.70 -1.38
N LEU A 175 3.76 -17.67 -0.63
CA LEU A 175 4.56 -17.36 0.57
C LEU A 175 5.78 -16.51 0.21
N ALA A 176 6.52 -16.87 -0.83
CA ALA A 176 7.68 -16.10 -1.28
C ALA A 176 7.27 -14.65 -1.66
N ALA A 177 6.13 -14.47 -2.34
CA ALA A 177 5.59 -13.16 -2.66
C ALA A 177 5.25 -12.35 -1.39
N VAL A 178 4.56 -12.96 -0.42
CA VAL A 178 4.19 -12.30 0.85
C VAL A 178 5.44 -11.89 1.63
N VAL A 179 6.45 -12.77 1.73
CA VAL A 179 7.74 -12.47 2.39
C VAL A 179 8.46 -11.32 1.68
N ALA A 180 8.56 -11.36 0.34
CA ALA A 180 9.21 -10.30 -0.43
C ALA A 180 8.50 -8.94 -0.26
N MET A 181 7.16 -8.92 -0.31
CA MET A 181 6.37 -7.72 -0.07
C MET A 181 6.58 -7.17 1.35
N SER A 182 6.60 -8.04 2.36
CA SER A 182 6.88 -7.68 3.75
C SER A 182 8.27 -7.06 3.90
N ALA A 183 9.30 -7.68 3.35
CA ALA A 183 10.68 -7.18 3.38
C ALA A 183 10.80 -5.80 2.71
N LEU A 184 10.20 -5.63 1.53
CA LEU A 184 10.17 -4.36 0.82
C LEU A 184 9.41 -3.28 1.59
N LEU A 185 8.30 -3.63 2.25
CA LEU A 185 7.54 -2.71 3.08
C LEU A 185 8.36 -2.25 4.28
N LEU A 186 9.04 -3.17 4.98
CA LEU A 186 9.94 -2.85 6.08
C LEU A 186 11.06 -1.89 5.61
N TRP A 187 11.68 -2.20 4.48
CA TRP A 187 12.70 -1.33 3.88
C TRP A 187 12.17 0.07 3.56
N ARG A 188 10.97 0.18 2.96
CA ARG A 188 10.32 1.47 2.66
C ARG A 188 9.94 2.25 3.92
N HIS A 189 9.90 1.61 5.08
CA HIS A 189 9.65 2.23 6.38
C HIS A 189 10.92 2.56 7.18
N ALA A 190 12.14 2.39 6.63
CA ALA A 190 13.40 2.63 7.34
C ALA A 190 13.44 4.01 8.05
N GLY A 191 13.00 5.08 7.37
CA GLY A 191 12.90 6.41 7.97
C GLY A 191 11.87 6.52 9.10
N ASN A 192 10.78 5.73 9.06
CA ASN A 192 9.80 5.68 10.14
C ASN A 192 10.37 4.91 11.34
N ILE A 193 11.06 3.80 11.10
CA ILE A 193 11.73 3.02 12.14
C ILE A 193 12.70 3.92 12.91
N SER A 194 13.55 4.68 12.19
CA SER A 194 14.46 5.63 12.83
C SER A 194 13.73 6.66 13.70
N ARG A 195 12.61 7.23 13.22
CA ARG A 195 11.83 8.20 14.00
C ARG A 195 11.09 7.55 15.18
N LEU A 196 10.59 6.33 15.03
CA LEU A 196 9.97 5.57 16.14
C LEU A 196 10.97 5.34 17.28
N LEU A 197 12.17 4.87 16.94
CA LEU A 197 13.24 4.63 17.92
C LEU A 197 13.69 5.92 18.64
N LYS A 198 13.61 7.07 17.96
CA LYS A 198 13.94 8.39 18.53
C LYS A 198 12.75 9.08 19.22
N GLY A 199 11.56 8.46 19.27
CA GLY A 199 10.34 9.07 19.81
C GLY A 199 9.83 10.27 18.99
N GLN A 200 10.24 10.40 17.72
CA GLN A 200 9.95 11.55 16.85
C GLN A 200 8.88 11.25 15.79
N GLU A 201 8.34 10.04 15.76
CA GLU A 201 7.30 9.68 14.80
C GLU A 201 5.99 10.38 15.12
N SER A 202 5.29 10.88 14.09
CA SER A 202 4.03 11.60 14.30
C SER A 202 2.87 10.63 14.54
N LYS A 203 2.02 10.94 15.53
CA LYS A 203 0.80 10.19 15.80
C LYS A 203 -0.32 10.62 14.85
N ILE A 204 -1.20 9.70 14.50
CA ILE A 204 -2.41 9.97 13.72
C ILE A 204 -3.22 11.09 14.41
N GLY A 205 -3.54 12.17 13.67
CA GLY A 205 -4.34 13.29 14.17
C GLY A 205 -3.61 14.23 15.12
N SER A 206 -2.26 14.26 15.13
CA SER A 206 -1.49 15.22 15.93
C SER A 206 -1.62 16.65 15.39
N LYS A 207 -1.56 17.66 16.30
CA LYS A 207 -1.62 19.10 15.89
C LYS A 207 -0.47 19.53 14.97
N LYS A 208 0.71 18.87 15.03
CA LYS A 208 1.83 19.10 14.10
C LYS A 208 1.45 18.81 12.64
N ASP A 209 0.52 17.88 12.41
CA ASP A 209 0.05 17.57 11.06
C ASP A 209 -0.79 18.72 10.47
N LYS A 210 -1.46 19.53 11.29
CA LYS A 210 -2.29 20.67 10.84
C LYS A 210 -1.45 21.91 10.48
N ALA A 211 -0.30 22.12 11.10
CA ALA A 211 0.55 23.29 10.85
C ALA A 211 1.29 23.18 9.49
N ALA A 212 1.55 21.96 9.01
CA ALA A 212 2.23 21.74 7.73
C ALA A 212 1.33 21.99 6.50
N THR A 213 0.06 22.30 6.69
CA THR A 213 -0.95 22.44 5.62
C THR A 213 -1.44 23.87 5.39
N GLN A 214 -1.00 24.85 6.19
CA GLN A 214 -1.35 26.23 5.90
C GLN A 214 -0.58 26.70 4.65
N PRO A 215 -1.27 27.18 3.58
CA PRO A 215 -0.60 27.89 2.49
C PRO A 215 0.14 29.07 3.12
N ALA A 216 1.38 29.31 2.69
CA ALA A 216 2.07 30.55 3.05
C ALA A 216 1.12 31.72 2.81
N ALA A 217 0.70 32.39 3.88
CA ALA A 217 -0.19 33.53 3.79
C ALA A 217 0.39 34.48 2.76
N LYS A 218 -0.40 34.84 1.72
CA LYS A 218 -0.07 35.88 0.78
C LYS A 218 0.32 37.09 1.64
N GLN A 219 1.61 37.41 1.73
CA GLN A 219 2.06 38.71 2.24
C GLN A 219 1.39 39.74 1.36
N LYS A 220 0.32 40.36 1.87
CA LYS A 220 -0.22 41.60 1.31
C LYS A 220 0.90 42.62 1.39
N ASN A 221 1.57 42.89 0.26
CA ASN A 221 2.37 44.10 0.09
C ASN A 221 1.45 45.28 0.36
N LYS A 222 1.57 45.88 1.54
CA LYS A 222 1.18 47.26 1.76
C LYS A 222 2.27 48.12 1.11
N ARG A 223 1.96 48.70 -0.01
CA ARG A 223 2.52 49.94 -0.49
C ARG A 223 1.39 50.96 -0.59
#